data_55ff39415d35b731bb61da9923a92bbb
#
_entry.id   55ff39415d35b731bb61da9923a92bbb
#
_cell.length_a   1.000
_cell.length_b   1.000
_cell.length_c   1.000
_cell.angle_alpha   90.00
_cell.angle_beta   90.00
_cell.angle_gamma   90.00
#
_symmetry.space_group_name_H-M   'P 1'
#
loop_
_entity.id
_entity.type
_entity.pdbx_description
1 polymer ?
#
loop_
_entity_poly.entity_id
_entity_poly.type
_entity_poly.pdbx_seq_one_letter_code
_entity_poly.pdbx_strand_id
1 'polypeptide(L)'
;MKKFTVCLLIGAMAASMLTGCGSNGGSSDSSDSKADSSSETMTIMMNGSDSDAFMEGYRKIVDGFNESNEYGVKVEIQNITNADYKTKLTTMMASDSEPDIIFTWPLGYLENFVNGDKVVSIQKYLDEDEDWKNSFNGGILDPLTYDGEVYAIPTQQSTAIMYYNKAIFDKYGLEVPTTYDEYVQICDTLKENGVTPVALASTADDAWLVSQYIQQLSDGIKGEDLFNSLKDGTGKWNDEGMVEAGKLFQEEVNKGYFEDGFTGVSREEAQLQFANGQTAMYFNGCWEISNLDKKENAAEAENISCFLMPAVNEEYAGVEVGSVDTSYAITKNCKNVDAAVALLKY
;
A
#
# COMPACT_ATOMS: atom_id res chain seq x y z
N MET A 1 -46.94 -35.07 -4.08
CA MET A 1 -46.99 -36.05 -2.97
C MET A 1 -45.62 -36.68 -2.86
N LYS A 2 -44.86 -36.30 -1.86
CA LYS A 2 -43.85 -37.10 -1.12
C LYS A 2 -43.19 -36.16 -0.12
N LYS A 3 -43.56 -36.31 1.10
CA LYS A 3 -43.06 -35.64 2.30
C LYS A 3 -41.69 -36.25 2.63
N PHE A 4 -40.65 -35.42 2.86
CA PHE A 4 -39.45 -35.89 3.51
C PHE A 4 -39.33 -35.22 4.86
N THR A 5 -39.26 -36.04 5.84
CA THR A 5 -39.21 -35.85 7.28
C THR A 5 -37.78 -35.39 7.67
N VAL A 6 -37.68 -34.26 8.37
CA VAL A 6 -36.46 -33.82 9.02
C VAL A 6 -36.34 -34.46 10.38
N CYS A 7 -35.31 -35.25 10.61
CA CYS A 7 -34.95 -35.78 11.95
C CYS A 7 -34.03 -34.80 12.65
N LEU A 8 -34.51 -34.27 13.79
CA LEU A 8 -33.76 -33.57 14.82
C LEU A 8 -32.91 -34.58 15.58
N LEU A 9 -31.61 -34.33 15.68
CA LEU A 9 -30.73 -35.00 16.66
C LEU A 9 -30.14 -33.95 17.59
N ILE A 10 -30.78 -33.84 18.77
CA ILE A 10 -30.24 -33.16 19.95
C ILE A 10 -29.48 -34.21 20.72
N GLY A 11 -28.19 -34.05 20.92
CA GLY A 11 -27.35 -34.85 21.78
C GLY A 11 -26.64 -33.97 22.81
N ALA A 12 -27.18 -33.97 24.00
CA ALA A 12 -26.58 -33.36 25.19
C ALA A 12 -25.36 -34.15 25.64
N MET A 13 -24.25 -33.45 25.98
CA MET A 13 -23.24 -33.99 26.90
C MET A 13 -22.97 -32.96 27.97
N ALA A 14 -23.49 -33.28 29.14
CA ALA A 14 -23.21 -32.61 30.41
C ALA A 14 -22.17 -33.38 31.22
N ALA A 15 -21.26 -32.63 31.79
CA ALA A 15 -20.64 -32.80 33.08
C ALA A 15 -19.92 -34.12 33.46
N SER A 16 -18.65 -34.01 33.77
CA SER A 16 -17.99 -34.76 34.83
C SER A 16 -17.12 -33.82 35.67
N MET A 17 -17.62 -33.51 36.86
CA MET A 17 -16.90 -32.87 37.96
C MET A 17 -16.24 -33.91 38.86
N LEU A 18 -15.09 -33.50 39.42
CA LEU A 18 -14.57 -33.74 40.75
C LEU A 18 -14.30 -35.19 41.21
N THR A 19 -13.05 -35.47 41.55
CA THR A 19 -12.61 -35.60 42.96
C THR A 19 -11.14 -36.03 43.03
N GLY A 20 -10.40 -35.46 43.95
CA GLY A 20 -9.05 -35.93 44.30
C GLY A 20 -8.33 -35.01 45.27
N CYS A 21 -8.83 -34.91 46.50
CA CYS A 21 -8.05 -34.47 47.65
C CYS A 21 -7.14 -35.60 48.11
N GLY A 22 -5.85 -35.31 48.31
CA GLY A 22 -4.92 -36.20 49.00
C GLY A 22 -3.74 -35.37 49.53
N SER A 23 -3.76 -35.09 50.83
CA SER A 23 -2.69 -34.45 51.60
C SER A 23 -1.52 -35.40 51.81
N ASN A 24 -0.29 -34.96 51.74
CA ASN A 24 0.67 -35.06 52.86
C ASN A 24 2.01 -34.36 52.52
N GLY A 25 2.40 -33.47 53.34
CA GLY A 25 3.60 -33.16 54.09
C GLY A 25 4.96 -33.10 53.39
N GLY A 26 5.59 -31.91 53.47
CA GLY A 26 6.97 -31.79 53.87
C GLY A 26 7.98 -31.31 52.85
N SER A 27 8.50 -30.18 53.21
CA SER A 27 9.85 -29.65 52.92
C SER A 27 9.91 -28.45 51.97
N SER A 28 10.17 -27.34 52.62
CA SER A 28 10.68 -26.06 52.06
C SER A 28 11.88 -26.29 51.19
N ASP A 29 11.74 -25.89 49.92
CA ASP A 29 12.85 -25.41 49.14
C ASP A 29 12.39 -24.14 48.44
N SER A 30 12.99 -23.03 48.82
CA SER A 30 12.83 -21.72 48.21
C SER A 30 13.55 -21.71 46.86
N SER A 31 12.84 -22.15 45.84
CA SER A 31 13.24 -21.80 44.47
C SER A 31 12.61 -20.47 44.10
N ASP A 32 13.44 -19.47 43.98
CA ASP A 32 13.15 -18.23 43.28
C ASP A 32 12.47 -18.57 41.95
N SER A 33 11.15 -18.52 41.95
CA SER A 33 10.41 -18.43 40.71
C SER A 33 10.69 -17.00 40.17
N LYS A 34 11.68 -16.89 39.29
CA LYS A 34 11.69 -15.80 38.32
C LYS A 34 10.29 -15.76 37.74
N ALA A 35 9.55 -14.71 38.06
CA ALA A 35 8.37 -14.35 37.34
C ALA A 35 8.78 -14.29 35.87
N ASP A 36 8.28 -15.23 35.09
CA ASP A 36 8.27 -15.14 33.64
C ASP A 36 7.43 -13.89 33.35
N SER A 37 8.09 -12.76 33.19
CA SER A 37 7.42 -11.54 32.75
C SER A 37 7.02 -11.81 31.31
N SER A 38 5.78 -12.30 31.11
CA SER A 38 5.19 -12.35 29.79
C SER A 38 5.26 -10.93 29.22
N SER A 39 6.16 -10.71 28.28
CA SER A 39 6.24 -9.45 27.55
C SER A 39 4.86 -9.18 26.93
N GLU A 40 4.37 -7.96 27.08
CA GLU A 40 3.13 -7.55 26.42
C GLU A 40 3.33 -7.64 24.89
N THR A 41 2.41 -8.33 24.21
CA THR A 41 2.48 -8.40 22.73
C THR A 41 1.84 -7.16 22.14
N MET A 42 2.58 -6.47 21.30
CA MET A 42 2.13 -5.36 20.47
C MET A 42 2.10 -5.81 19.00
N THR A 43 1.02 -5.54 18.30
CA THR A 43 0.81 -6.01 16.93
C THR A 43 0.91 -4.87 15.93
N ILE A 44 1.61 -5.11 14.82
CA ILE A 44 1.64 -4.21 13.67
C ILE A 44 1.06 -4.90 12.44
N MET A 45 0.02 -4.33 11.86
CA MET A 45 -0.60 -4.83 10.63
C MET A 45 -0.01 -4.10 9.42
N MET A 46 0.61 -4.87 8.55
CA MET A 46 1.32 -4.36 7.37
C MET A 46 0.61 -4.78 6.09
N ASN A 47 0.64 -3.88 5.10
CA ASN A 47 0.17 -4.17 3.75
C ASN A 47 1.30 -4.82 2.96
N GLY A 48 1.16 -6.07 2.64
CA GLY A 48 2.12 -6.85 1.87
C GLY A 48 2.01 -8.33 2.15
N SER A 49 2.65 -9.13 1.31
CA SER A 49 2.79 -10.57 1.48
C SER A 49 4.17 -10.94 2.02
N ASP A 50 4.30 -12.12 2.60
CA ASP A 50 5.60 -12.62 3.10
C ASP A 50 6.66 -12.75 1.99
N SER A 51 6.24 -12.84 0.73
CA SER A 51 7.10 -12.95 -0.44
C SER A 51 7.58 -11.59 -0.99
N ASP A 52 7.03 -10.48 -0.51
CA ASP A 52 7.45 -9.16 -0.97
C ASP A 52 8.86 -8.83 -0.47
N ALA A 53 9.71 -8.35 -1.37
CA ALA A 53 11.14 -8.15 -1.07
C ALA A 53 11.37 -7.13 0.05
N PHE A 54 10.53 -6.10 0.15
CA PHE A 54 10.62 -5.08 1.20
C PHE A 54 10.30 -5.60 2.61
N MET A 55 9.52 -6.69 2.73
CA MET A 55 9.14 -7.26 4.02
C MET A 55 10.33 -7.79 4.83
N GLU A 56 11.42 -8.21 4.16
CA GLU A 56 12.64 -8.62 4.86
C GLU A 56 13.24 -7.45 5.68
N GLY A 57 13.21 -6.23 5.12
CA GLY A 57 13.64 -5.02 5.81
C GLY A 57 12.83 -4.74 7.07
N TYR A 58 11.51 -4.78 6.96
CA TYR A 58 10.62 -4.56 8.10
C TYR A 58 10.79 -5.62 9.20
N ARG A 59 10.97 -6.91 8.84
CA ARG A 59 11.26 -7.95 9.84
C ARG A 59 12.54 -7.65 10.60
N LYS A 60 13.61 -7.24 9.92
CA LYS A 60 14.88 -6.87 10.57
C LYS A 60 14.72 -5.70 11.55
N ILE A 61 13.91 -4.70 11.18
CA ILE A 61 13.60 -3.56 12.06
C ILE A 61 12.85 -4.05 13.30
N VAL A 62 11.79 -4.84 13.13
CA VAL A 62 10.99 -5.36 14.24
C VAL A 62 11.81 -6.30 15.13
N ASP A 63 12.64 -7.16 14.56
CA ASP A 63 13.51 -8.05 15.32
C ASP A 63 14.53 -7.26 16.13
N GLY A 64 15.18 -6.26 15.52
CA GLY A 64 16.13 -5.38 16.23
C GLY A 64 15.47 -4.58 17.34
N PHE A 65 14.25 -4.07 17.13
CA PHE A 65 13.48 -3.41 18.18
C PHE A 65 13.13 -4.38 19.31
N ASN A 66 12.68 -5.58 19.00
CA ASN A 66 12.36 -6.61 19.98
C ASN A 66 13.56 -6.99 20.86
N GLU A 67 14.77 -6.95 20.31
CA GLU A 67 16.01 -7.26 21.04
C GLU A 67 16.48 -6.10 21.92
N SER A 68 16.14 -4.85 21.58
CA SER A 68 16.76 -3.66 22.18
C SER A 68 15.80 -2.76 22.97
N ASN A 69 14.45 -2.92 22.82
CA ASN A 69 13.52 -2.00 23.49
C ASN A 69 13.49 -2.18 25.01
N GLU A 70 13.30 -1.06 25.70
CA GLU A 70 13.23 -0.99 27.16
C GLU A 70 11.79 -1.02 27.70
N TYR A 71 10.79 -1.14 26.80
CA TYR A 71 9.36 -1.07 27.14
C TYR A 71 8.79 -2.41 27.61
N GLY A 72 9.55 -3.51 27.45
CA GLY A 72 9.10 -4.86 27.81
C GLY A 72 7.98 -5.39 26.91
N VAL A 73 7.88 -4.85 25.69
CA VAL A 73 6.92 -5.32 24.68
C VAL A 73 7.62 -6.22 23.66
N LYS A 74 6.84 -7.13 23.07
CA LYS A 74 7.22 -7.92 21.91
C LYS A 74 6.32 -7.54 20.75
N VAL A 75 6.90 -7.02 19.66
CA VAL A 75 6.17 -6.67 18.45
C VAL A 75 6.03 -7.89 17.55
N GLU A 76 4.81 -8.11 17.03
CA GLU A 76 4.49 -9.17 16.07
C GLU A 76 3.87 -8.56 14.81
N ILE A 77 4.40 -8.96 13.65
CA ILE A 77 3.92 -8.48 12.33
C ILE A 77 2.75 -9.36 11.87
N GLN A 78 1.68 -8.72 11.41
CA GLN A 78 0.55 -9.33 10.71
C GLN A 78 0.54 -8.84 9.26
N ASN A 79 0.98 -9.68 8.32
CA ASN A 79 0.97 -9.34 6.90
C ASN A 79 -0.39 -9.63 6.29
N ILE A 80 -0.91 -8.68 5.53
CA ILE A 80 -2.17 -8.81 4.80
C ILE A 80 -1.92 -8.33 3.37
N THR A 81 -2.33 -9.14 2.40
CA THR A 81 -2.20 -8.79 0.98
C THR A 81 -2.93 -7.48 0.65
N ASN A 82 -2.46 -6.75 -0.35
CA ASN A 82 -3.06 -5.48 -0.74
C ASN A 82 -4.56 -5.62 -1.07
N ALA A 83 -4.95 -6.69 -1.73
CA ALA A 83 -6.34 -6.97 -2.10
C ALA A 83 -7.27 -7.10 -0.87
N ASP A 84 -6.78 -7.72 0.21
CA ASP A 84 -7.58 -8.00 1.41
C ASP A 84 -7.46 -6.91 2.48
N TYR A 85 -6.42 -6.07 2.41
CA TYR A 85 -6.04 -5.16 3.49
C TYR A 85 -7.17 -4.22 3.91
N LYS A 86 -7.73 -3.48 2.95
CA LYS A 86 -8.78 -2.48 3.22
C LYS A 86 -10.02 -3.10 3.85
N THR A 87 -10.46 -4.24 3.31
CA THR A 87 -11.66 -4.95 3.80
C THR A 87 -11.43 -5.49 5.21
N LYS A 88 -10.27 -6.09 5.45
CA LYS A 88 -9.93 -6.66 6.76
C LYS A 88 -9.78 -5.58 7.81
N LEU A 89 -9.01 -4.51 7.53
CA LEU A 89 -8.83 -3.41 8.46
C LEU A 89 -10.16 -2.73 8.80
N THR A 90 -11.00 -2.44 7.80
CA THR A 90 -12.32 -1.84 8.02
C THR A 90 -13.19 -2.70 8.94
N THR A 91 -13.16 -4.02 8.74
CA THR A 91 -13.91 -4.97 9.59
C THR A 91 -13.39 -4.97 11.03
N MET A 92 -12.06 -4.97 11.21
CA MET A 92 -11.44 -4.93 12.53
C MET A 92 -11.73 -3.61 13.24
N MET A 93 -11.64 -2.46 12.54
CA MET A 93 -11.99 -1.14 13.06
C MET A 93 -13.46 -1.05 13.51
N ALA A 94 -14.36 -1.68 12.76
CA ALA A 94 -15.80 -1.70 13.09
C ALA A 94 -16.13 -2.59 14.31
N SER A 95 -15.27 -3.55 14.65
CA SER A 95 -15.43 -4.49 15.76
C SER A 95 -14.52 -4.20 16.97
N ASP A 96 -13.81 -3.06 16.97
CA ASP A 96 -12.84 -2.67 18.01
C ASP A 96 -11.80 -3.79 18.29
N SER A 97 -11.33 -4.43 17.20
CA SER A 97 -10.34 -5.52 17.24
C SER A 97 -9.10 -5.23 16.37
N GLU A 98 -8.89 -3.96 16.02
CA GLU A 98 -7.74 -3.50 15.27
C GLU A 98 -6.43 -3.73 16.03
N PRO A 99 -5.31 -3.98 15.30
CA PRO A 99 -3.98 -4.07 15.85
C PRO A 99 -3.53 -2.74 16.48
N ASP A 100 -2.44 -2.78 17.26
CA ASP A 100 -1.88 -1.59 17.93
C ASP A 100 -1.35 -0.56 16.94
N ILE A 101 -0.71 -1.03 15.85
CA ILE A 101 -0.19 -0.19 14.77
C ILE A 101 -0.73 -0.73 13.45
N ILE A 102 -1.13 0.19 12.57
CA ILE A 102 -1.67 -0.13 11.26
C ILE A 102 -0.90 0.61 10.16
N PHE A 103 -0.68 -0.07 9.04
CA PHE A 103 -0.38 0.59 7.79
C PHE A 103 -1.58 1.43 7.35
N THR A 104 -1.33 2.60 6.79
CA THR A 104 -2.38 3.46 6.24
C THR A 104 -1.87 4.23 5.04
N TRP A 105 -2.80 4.60 4.16
CA TRP A 105 -2.58 5.62 3.14
C TRP A 105 -3.01 6.98 3.67
N PRO A 106 -2.41 8.07 3.18
CA PRO A 106 -2.74 9.43 3.60
C PRO A 106 -4.12 9.88 3.10
N LEU A 107 -4.45 11.13 3.37
CA LEU A 107 -5.66 11.82 2.91
C LEU A 107 -6.94 11.09 3.36
N GLY A 108 -7.97 11.04 2.51
CA GLY A 108 -9.29 10.54 2.85
C GLY A 108 -9.34 9.11 3.41
N TYR A 109 -8.31 8.29 3.20
CA TYR A 109 -8.28 6.96 3.81
C TYR A 109 -8.01 7.03 5.32
N LEU A 110 -6.94 7.74 5.72
CA LEU A 110 -6.60 7.97 7.13
C LEU A 110 -7.66 8.85 7.81
N GLU A 111 -8.17 9.85 7.11
CA GLU A 111 -9.18 10.78 7.63
C GLU A 111 -10.42 10.06 8.19
N ASN A 112 -10.86 8.98 7.56
CA ASN A 112 -11.97 8.18 8.06
C ASN A 112 -11.70 7.60 9.46
N PHE A 113 -10.47 7.20 9.74
CA PHE A 113 -10.08 6.68 11.05
C PHE A 113 -9.90 7.80 12.07
N VAL A 114 -9.41 8.96 11.65
CA VAL A 114 -9.32 10.16 12.50
C VAL A 114 -10.72 10.62 12.90
N ASN A 115 -11.62 10.80 11.95
CA ASN A 115 -13.00 11.21 12.19
C ASN A 115 -13.79 10.18 13.01
N GLY A 116 -13.44 8.90 12.90
CA GLY A 116 -14.00 7.80 13.69
C GLY A 116 -13.40 7.65 15.08
N ASP A 117 -12.46 8.51 15.50
CA ASP A 117 -11.69 8.42 16.76
C ASP A 117 -11.02 7.05 16.96
N LYS A 118 -10.48 6.46 15.87
CA LYS A 118 -9.85 5.13 15.87
C LYS A 118 -8.33 5.16 15.98
N VAL A 119 -7.70 6.31 15.74
CA VAL A 119 -6.25 6.49 15.76
C VAL A 119 -5.85 7.57 16.74
N VAL A 120 -4.61 7.50 17.21
CA VAL A 120 -4.04 8.41 18.20
C VAL A 120 -3.25 9.50 17.50
N SER A 121 -3.44 10.76 17.92
CA SER A 121 -2.53 11.85 17.52
C SER A 121 -1.14 11.63 18.12
N ILE A 122 -0.13 11.79 17.28
CA ILE A 122 1.28 11.72 17.68
C ILE A 122 1.93 13.10 17.76
N GLN A 123 1.15 14.17 17.60
CA GLN A 123 1.65 15.54 17.58
C GLN A 123 2.50 15.87 18.81
N LYS A 124 2.04 15.48 20.01
CA LYS A 124 2.80 15.74 21.23
C LYS A 124 4.22 15.14 21.21
N TYR A 125 4.39 13.95 20.62
CA TYR A 125 5.69 13.28 20.54
C TYR A 125 6.63 13.95 19.53
N LEU A 126 6.07 14.52 18.48
CA LEU A 126 6.80 15.36 17.53
C LEU A 126 7.21 16.69 18.16
N ASP A 127 6.36 17.28 19.01
CA ASP A 127 6.66 18.53 19.70
C ASP A 127 7.68 18.36 20.85
N GLU A 128 7.75 17.16 21.44
CA GLU A 128 8.73 16.80 22.48
C GLU A 128 10.09 16.39 21.88
N ASP A 129 10.18 16.08 20.57
CA ASP A 129 11.38 15.63 19.87
C ASP A 129 11.54 16.40 18.54
N GLU A 130 12.14 17.59 18.64
CA GLU A 130 12.35 18.45 17.48
C GLU A 130 13.27 17.82 16.43
N ASP A 131 14.24 17.00 16.83
CA ASP A 131 15.15 16.33 15.91
C ASP A 131 14.38 15.31 15.06
N TRP A 132 13.50 14.52 15.67
CA TRP A 132 12.63 13.61 14.97
C TRP A 132 11.66 14.35 14.04
N LYS A 133 10.99 15.39 14.55
CA LYS A 133 10.10 16.24 13.75
C LYS A 133 10.81 16.84 12.53
N ASN A 134 12.02 17.33 12.71
CA ASN A 134 12.82 17.95 11.65
C ASN A 134 13.47 16.93 10.69
N SER A 135 13.46 15.64 11.02
CA SER A 135 13.93 14.58 10.12
C SER A 135 13.00 14.38 8.91
N PHE A 136 11.74 14.82 9.02
CA PHE A 136 10.78 14.78 7.94
C PHE A 136 10.97 15.99 7.02
N ASN A 137 11.08 15.75 5.72
CA ASN A 137 11.16 16.84 4.72
C ASN A 137 9.92 17.73 4.78
N GLY A 138 10.08 19.00 4.45
CA GLY A 138 8.99 19.97 4.48
C GLY A 138 7.76 19.51 3.69
N GLY A 139 6.57 19.58 4.31
CA GLY A 139 5.30 19.23 3.69
C GLY A 139 4.95 17.73 3.68
N ILE A 140 5.88 16.82 4.02
CA ILE A 140 5.60 15.38 3.96
C ILE A 140 4.59 14.92 5.03
N LEU A 141 4.46 15.66 6.12
CA LEU A 141 3.47 15.39 7.17
C LEU A 141 2.09 15.97 6.86
N ASP A 142 1.98 16.90 5.92
CA ASP A 142 0.72 17.59 5.60
C ASP A 142 -0.42 16.63 5.23
N PRO A 143 -0.21 15.61 4.37
CA PRO A 143 -1.25 14.64 4.02
C PRO A 143 -1.68 13.72 5.17
N LEU A 144 -0.97 13.75 6.30
CA LEU A 144 -1.20 12.96 7.50
C LEU A 144 -1.67 13.81 8.68
N THR A 145 -1.93 15.11 8.42
CA THR A 145 -2.29 16.12 9.42
C THR A 145 -3.77 16.47 9.27
N TYR A 146 -4.52 16.38 10.36
CA TYR A 146 -5.94 16.72 10.44
C TYR A 146 -6.17 17.59 11.65
N ASP A 147 -6.90 18.70 11.49
CA ASP A 147 -7.17 19.68 12.54
C ASP A 147 -5.89 20.21 13.26
N GLY A 148 -4.75 20.23 12.54
CA GLY A 148 -3.47 20.70 13.04
C GLY A 148 -2.67 19.66 13.83
N GLU A 149 -3.12 18.41 13.89
CA GLU A 149 -2.43 17.30 14.55
C GLU A 149 -2.05 16.20 13.58
N VAL A 150 -0.86 15.60 13.75
CA VAL A 150 -0.34 14.50 12.95
C VAL A 150 -0.82 13.16 13.52
N TYR A 151 -1.34 12.27 12.66
CA TYR A 151 -1.92 10.99 13.06
C TYR A 151 -1.18 9.75 12.53
N ALA A 152 -0.20 9.93 11.67
CA ALA A 152 0.62 8.83 11.16
C ALA A 152 2.03 9.31 10.85
N ILE A 153 2.98 8.37 10.82
CA ILE A 153 4.37 8.62 10.39
C ILE A 153 4.56 8.05 8.99
N PRO A 154 5.05 8.87 8.03
CA PRO A 154 5.40 8.41 6.71
C PRO A 154 6.72 7.64 6.75
N THR A 155 6.78 6.51 6.05
CA THR A 155 8.01 5.71 5.90
C THR A 155 8.46 5.65 4.45
N GLN A 156 7.59 6.00 3.50
CA GLN A 156 7.90 5.96 2.08
C GLN A 156 7.13 7.05 1.32
N GLN A 157 7.84 7.70 0.39
CA GLN A 157 7.24 8.45 -0.71
C GLN A 157 7.34 7.61 -1.98
N SER A 158 6.33 7.71 -2.82
CA SER A 158 6.31 7.05 -4.11
C SER A 158 5.71 7.94 -5.18
N THR A 159 6.05 7.63 -6.43
CA THR A 159 5.50 8.28 -7.61
C THR A 159 5.12 7.24 -8.64
N ALA A 160 4.07 7.52 -9.41
CA ALA A 160 3.73 6.74 -10.59
C ALA A 160 4.77 6.97 -11.68
N ILE A 161 5.19 5.89 -12.32
CA ILE A 161 6.18 5.93 -13.41
C ILE A 161 5.79 4.97 -14.52
N MET A 162 6.32 5.20 -15.69
CA MET A 162 6.25 4.28 -16.81
C MET A 162 7.54 3.48 -16.91
N TYR A 163 7.49 2.19 -16.64
CA TYR A 163 8.58 1.28 -16.95
C TYR A 163 8.60 0.97 -18.45
N TYR A 164 9.78 0.74 -19.02
CA TYR A 164 9.91 0.31 -20.41
C TYR A 164 11.02 -0.72 -20.62
N ASN A 165 10.84 -1.53 -21.65
CA ASN A 165 11.82 -2.55 -22.06
C ASN A 165 12.76 -1.94 -23.10
N LYS A 166 14.03 -1.70 -22.72
CA LYS A 166 15.06 -1.13 -23.59
C LYS A 166 15.29 -1.96 -24.86
N ALA A 167 15.29 -3.29 -24.75
CA ALA A 167 15.50 -4.15 -25.91
C ALA A 167 14.36 -4.03 -26.94
N ILE A 168 13.13 -3.81 -26.52
CA ILE A 168 12.00 -3.55 -27.41
C ILE A 168 12.14 -2.16 -28.03
N PHE A 169 12.49 -1.15 -27.24
CA PHE A 169 12.71 0.21 -27.75
C PHE A 169 13.84 0.24 -28.78
N ASP A 170 14.99 -0.36 -28.47
CA ASP A 170 16.13 -0.47 -29.40
C ASP A 170 15.76 -1.20 -30.70
N LYS A 171 14.99 -2.29 -30.61
CA LYS A 171 14.54 -3.08 -31.76
C LYS A 171 13.74 -2.25 -32.76
N TYR A 172 12.91 -1.34 -32.28
CA TYR A 172 12.05 -0.51 -33.12
C TYR A 172 12.58 0.91 -33.31
N GLY A 173 13.79 1.20 -32.80
CA GLY A 173 14.41 2.53 -32.93
C GLY A 173 13.65 3.63 -32.19
N LEU A 174 13.06 3.28 -31.02
CA LEU A 174 12.30 4.20 -30.19
C LEU A 174 13.21 4.84 -29.15
N GLU A 175 12.97 6.10 -28.85
CA GLU A 175 13.61 6.83 -27.78
C GLU A 175 12.60 7.10 -26.65
N VAL A 176 13.08 7.40 -25.44
CA VAL A 176 12.22 7.77 -24.33
C VAL A 176 11.46 9.05 -24.68
N PRO A 177 10.12 9.05 -24.60
CA PRO A 177 9.33 10.21 -24.99
C PRO A 177 9.52 11.38 -24.02
N THR A 178 9.56 12.58 -24.55
CA THR A 178 9.62 13.84 -23.78
C THR A 178 8.31 14.62 -23.86
N THR A 179 7.46 14.29 -24.82
CA THR A 179 6.13 14.87 -25.02
C THR A 179 5.06 13.78 -25.10
N TYR A 180 3.81 14.13 -24.81
CA TYR A 180 2.70 13.19 -24.93
C TYR A 180 2.47 12.73 -26.38
N ASP A 181 2.71 13.60 -27.36
CA ASP A 181 2.65 13.25 -28.78
C ASP A 181 3.69 12.19 -29.16
N GLU A 182 4.92 12.30 -28.63
CA GLU A 182 5.94 11.26 -28.83
C GLU A 182 5.54 9.94 -28.18
N TYR A 183 4.95 9.97 -26.98
CA TYR A 183 4.41 8.78 -26.33
C TYR A 183 3.33 8.10 -27.19
N VAL A 184 2.39 8.86 -27.73
CA VAL A 184 1.36 8.36 -28.64
C VAL A 184 1.98 7.74 -29.89
N GLN A 185 3.00 8.38 -30.50
CA GLN A 185 3.71 7.84 -31.68
C GLN A 185 4.42 6.53 -31.39
N ILE A 186 5.02 6.38 -30.18
CA ILE A 186 5.62 5.13 -29.70
C ILE A 186 4.57 4.05 -29.63
N CYS A 187 3.43 4.34 -28.97
CA CYS A 187 2.33 3.39 -28.86
C CYS A 187 1.77 2.96 -30.23
N ASP A 188 1.57 3.90 -31.14
CA ASP A 188 1.11 3.61 -32.52
C ASP A 188 2.14 2.71 -33.24
N THR A 189 3.44 3.03 -33.16
CA THR A 189 4.51 2.22 -33.77
C THR A 189 4.55 0.80 -33.23
N LEU A 190 4.45 0.64 -31.92
CA LEU A 190 4.44 -0.68 -31.28
C LEU A 190 3.22 -1.49 -31.71
N LYS A 191 2.05 -0.87 -31.73
CA LYS A 191 0.80 -1.51 -32.14
C LYS A 191 0.84 -1.96 -33.60
N GLU A 192 1.34 -1.13 -34.53
CA GLU A 192 1.52 -1.48 -35.95
C GLU A 192 2.45 -2.69 -36.15
N ASN A 193 3.41 -2.89 -35.22
CA ASN A 193 4.33 -4.01 -35.23
C ASN A 193 3.84 -5.22 -34.41
N GLY A 194 2.61 -5.20 -33.93
CA GLY A 194 2.00 -6.32 -33.19
C GLY A 194 2.51 -6.48 -31.76
N VAL A 195 3.07 -5.43 -31.17
CA VAL A 195 3.49 -5.38 -29.77
C VAL A 195 2.44 -4.61 -28.96
N THR A 196 2.01 -5.16 -27.86
CA THR A 196 1.15 -4.42 -26.92
C THR A 196 1.96 -3.29 -26.26
N PRO A 197 1.55 -2.02 -26.43
CA PRO A 197 2.31 -0.89 -25.91
C PRO A 197 2.46 -0.90 -24.39
N VAL A 198 1.37 -1.00 -23.64
CA VAL A 198 1.35 -0.79 -22.19
C VAL A 198 0.65 -1.93 -21.47
N ALA A 199 1.29 -2.51 -20.46
CA ALA A 199 0.61 -3.32 -19.46
C ALA A 199 -0.02 -2.40 -18.41
N LEU A 200 -1.31 -2.61 -18.12
CA LEU A 200 -2.07 -1.85 -17.12
C LEU A 200 -3.02 -2.79 -16.38
N ALA A 201 -2.86 -2.90 -15.07
CA ALA A 201 -3.78 -3.68 -14.25
C ALA A 201 -5.09 -2.93 -14.00
N SER A 202 -6.21 -3.65 -14.04
CA SER A 202 -7.54 -3.06 -13.91
C SER A 202 -8.60 -4.01 -13.36
N THR A 203 -8.22 -5.05 -12.60
CA THR A 203 -9.20 -5.82 -11.82
C THR A 203 -9.87 -4.93 -10.78
N ALA A 204 -10.94 -5.40 -10.15
CA ALA A 204 -11.64 -4.65 -9.09
C ALA A 204 -10.69 -4.25 -7.95
N ASP A 205 -9.70 -5.09 -7.63
CA ASP A 205 -8.73 -4.85 -6.57
C ASP A 205 -7.58 -3.92 -7.01
N ASP A 206 -7.33 -3.82 -8.33
CA ASP A 206 -6.23 -3.07 -8.93
C ASP A 206 -6.67 -1.84 -9.74
N ALA A 207 -7.98 -1.53 -9.77
CA ALA A 207 -8.54 -0.39 -10.51
C ALA A 207 -7.98 0.99 -10.05
N TRP A 208 -7.33 1.03 -8.90
CA TRP A 208 -6.61 2.20 -8.43
C TRP A 208 -5.48 2.61 -9.38
N LEU A 209 -4.84 1.67 -10.10
CA LEU A 209 -3.82 1.98 -11.12
C LEU A 209 -4.41 2.74 -12.31
N VAL A 210 -5.61 2.36 -12.76
CA VAL A 210 -6.34 3.12 -13.79
C VAL A 210 -6.69 4.52 -13.28
N SER A 211 -7.06 4.64 -12.01
CA SER A 211 -7.34 5.95 -11.40
C SER A 211 -6.09 6.83 -11.38
N GLN A 212 -4.93 6.29 -11.03
CA GLN A 212 -3.65 7.01 -11.07
C GLN A 212 -3.25 7.38 -12.50
N TYR A 213 -3.48 6.48 -13.47
CA TYR A 213 -3.21 6.77 -14.89
C TYR A 213 -4.04 7.94 -15.40
N ILE A 214 -5.35 7.95 -15.11
CA ILE A 214 -6.24 9.05 -15.50
C ILE A 214 -5.88 10.34 -14.76
N GLN A 215 -5.49 10.25 -13.47
CA GLN A 215 -5.00 11.40 -12.71
C GLN A 215 -3.73 11.96 -13.35
N GLN A 216 -2.77 11.12 -13.73
CA GLN A 216 -1.54 11.55 -14.40
C GLN A 216 -1.83 12.31 -15.70
N LEU A 217 -2.79 11.83 -16.49
CA LEU A 217 -3.27 12.56 -17.68
C LEU A 217 -3.91 13.90 -17.29
N SER A 218 -4.74 13.91 -16.26
CA SER A 218 -5.40 15.14 -15.77
C SER A 218 -4.41 16.17 -15.27
N ASP A 219 -3.42 15.74 -14.49
CA ASP A 219 -2.37 16.61 -13.96
C ASP A 219 -1.45 17.10 -15.09
N GLY A 220 -1.22 16.28 -16.11
CA GLY A 220 -0.54 16.68 -17.34
C GLY A 220 -1.33 17.67 -18.22
N ILE A 221 -2.64 17.85 -18.01
CA ILE A 221 -3.50 18.80 -18.73
C ILE A 221 -3.63 20.13 -17.97
N LYS A 222 -3.81 20.08 -16.64
CA LYS A 222 -4.20 21.22 -15.79
C LYS A 222 -3.24 21.50 -14.63
N GLY A 223 -2.20 20.68 -14.46
CA GLY A 223 -1.36 20.72 -13.27
C GLY A 223 -2.06 20.19 -12.02
N GLU A 224 -1.45 20.39 -10.86
CA GLU A 224 -1.94 19.90 -9.58
C GLU A 224 -3.16 20.70 -9.01
N ASP A 225 -3.49 21.83 -9.60
CA ASP A 225 -4.57 22.71 -9.10
C ASP A 225 -5.92 21.99 -9.08
N LEU A 226 -6.19 21.13 -10.09
CA LEU A 226 -7.42 20.36 -10.12
C LEU A 226 -7.49 19.38 -8.96
N PHE A 227 -6.42 18.62 -8.73
CA PHE A 227 -6.36 17.68 -7.61
C PHE A 227 -6.51 18.40 -6.25
N ASN A 228 -5.80 19.52 -6.06
CA ASN A 228 -5.88 20.32 -4.85
C ASN A 228 -7.29 20.86 -4.62
N SER A 229 -7.97 21.34 -5.66
CA SER A 229 -9.35 21.82 -5.55
C SER A 229 -10.35 20.71 -5.20
N LEU A 230 -10.13 19.49 -5.71
CA LEU A 230 -10.95 18.32 -5.36
C LEU A 230 -10.73 17.90 -3.90
N LYS A 231 -9.49 17.90 -3.44
CA LYS A 231 -9.10 17.62 -2.06
C LYS A 231 -9.75 18.61 -1.09
N ASP A 232 -9.73 19.89 -1.43
CA ASP A 232 -10.29 20.96 -0.60
C ASP A 232 -11.83 21.11 -0.73
N GLY A 233 -12.46 20.28 -1.56
CA GLY A 233 -13.91 20.29 -1.79
C GLY A 233 -14.43 21.50 -2.58
N THR A 234 -13.55 22.31 -3.18
CA THR A 234 -13.90 23.48 -3.99
C THR A 234 -14.05 23.13 -5.48
N GLY A 235 -13.40 22.06 -5.93
CA GLY A 235 -13.44 21.55 -7.31
C GLY A 235 -14.61 20.61 -7.57
N LYS A 236 -14.66 20.10 -8.78
CA LYS A 236 -15.68 19.13 -9.24
C LYS A 236 -15.02 18.04 -10.06
N TRP A 237 -15.44 16.78 -9.84
CA TRP A 237 -14.96 15.62 -10.60
C TRP A 237 -15.28 15.66 -12.10
N ASN A 238 -16.17 16.52 -12.53
CA ASN A 238 -16.48 16.76 -13.94
C ASN A 238 -15.87 18.06 -14.47
N ASP A 239 -14.76 18.50 -13.91
CA ASP A 239 -13.93 19.56 -14.49
C ASP A 239 -13.47 19.18 -15.89
N GLU A 240 -13.22 20.18 -16.73
CA GLU A 240 -12.83 19.97 -18.12
C GLU A 240 -11.54 19.14 -18.25
N GLY A 241 -10.55 19.36 -17.36
CA GLY A 241 -9.30 18.59 -17.35
C GLY A 241 -9.52 17.11 -17.06
N MET A 242 -10.38 16.77 -16.08
CA MET A 242 -10.72 15.39 -15.78
C MET A 242 -11.53 14.73 -16.91
N VAL A 243 -12.45 15.47 -17.53
CA VAL A 243 -13.23 14.98 -18.67
C VAL A 243 -12.32 14.74 -19.89
N GLU A 244 -11.35 15.62 -20.13
CA GLU A 244 -10.38 15.47 -21.20
C GLU A 244 -9.43 14.28 -20.96
N ALA A 245 -8.90 14.13 -19.75
CA ALA A 245 -8.12 12.97 -19.35
C ALA A 245 -8.87 11.65 -19.58
N GLY A 246 -10.15 11.60 -19.17
CA GLY A 246 -11.00 10.44 -19.44
C GLY A 246 -11.22 10.13 -20.92
N LYS A 247 -11.28 11.16 -21.78
CA LYS A 247 -11.37 10.98 -23.24
C LYS A 247 -10.06 10.47 -23.84
N LEU A 248 -8.92 11.02 -23.40
CA LEU A 248 -7.60 10.55 -23.85
C LEU A 248 -7.41 9.08 -23.47
N PHE A 249 -7.71 8.72 -22.24
CA PHE A 249 -7.65 7.31 -21.81
C PHE A 249 -8.58 6.41 -22.66
N GLN A 250 -9.79 6.86 -22.94
CA GLN A 250 -10.71 6.11 -23.81
C GLN A 250 -10.16 5.98 -25.24
N GLU A 251 -9.51 7.00 -25.78
CA GLU A 251 -8.85 6.95 -27.10
C GLU A 251 -7.70 5.93 -27.10
N GLU A 252 -6.87 5.91 -26.07
CA GLU A 252 -5.79 4.92 -25.91
C GLU A 252 -6.35 3.49 -25.85
N VAL A 253 -7.44 3.27 -25.08
CA VAL A 253 -8.15 1.98 -25.04
C VAL A 253 -8.68 1.59 -26.43
N ASN A 254 -9.32 2.52 -27.15
CA ASN A 254 -9.89 2.28 -28.47
C ASN A 254 -8.82 1.99 -29.52
N LYS A 255 -7.64 2.59 -29.41
CA LYS A 255 -6.48 2.31 -30.26
C LYS A 255 -5.80 0.98 -29.90
N GLY A 256 -6.17 0.36 -28.77
CA GLY A 256 -5.63 -0.91 -28.30
C GLY A 256 -4.22 -0.79 -27.76
N TYR A 257 -3.88 0.30 -27.07
CA TYR A 257 -2.59 0.48 -26.42
C TYR A 257 -2.40 -0.47 -25.23
N PHE A 258 -3.50 -0.92 -24.66
CA PHE A 258 -3.52 -1.96 -23.61
C PHE A 258 -3.91 -3.31 -24.21
N GLU A 259 -3.61 -4.40 -23.51
CA GLU A 259 -3.98 -5.74 -23.95
C GLU A 259 -5.49 -5.94 -24.06
N ASP A 260 -5.91 -6.84 -24.95
CA ASP A 260 -7.30 -7.21 -25.07
C ASP A 260 -7.85 -7.79 -23.77
N GLY A 261 -8.89 -7.16 -23.21
CA GLY A 261 -9.47 -7.58 -21.94
C GLY A 261 -8.69 -7.10 -20.70
N PHE A 262 -7.88 -6.03 -20.82
CA PHE A 262 -7.09 -5.46 -19.73
C PHE A 262 -7.92 -5.18 -18.45
N THR A 263 -9.23 -4.96 -18.56
CA THR A 263 -10.12 -4.77 -17.41
C THR A 263 -10.23 -5.99 -16.49
N GLY A 264 -9.69 -7.14 -16.91
CA GLY A 264 -9.61 -8.37 -16.11
C GLY A 264 -8.17 -8.75 -15.73
N VAL A 265 -7.19 -7.91 -16.05
CA VAL A 265 -5.77 -8.17 -15.76
C VAL A 265 -5.42 -7.69 -14.36
N SER A 266 -4.86 -8.59 -13.55
CA SER A 266 -4.36 -8.26 -12.22
C SER A 266 -2.99 -7.58 -12.28
N ARG A 267 -2.56 -6.96 -11.18
CA ARG A 267 -1.25 -6.34 -11.07
C ARG A 267 -0.12 -7.35 -11.30
N GLU A 268 -0.25 -8.54 -10.75
CA GLU A 268 0.71 -9.64 -10.92
C GLU A 268 0.80 -10.10 -12.38
N GLU A 269 -0.34 -10.18 -13.08
CA GLU A 269 -0.37 -10.55 -14.50
C GLU A 269 0.25 -9.46 -15.38
N ALA A 270 -0.08 -8.18 -15.16
CA ALA A 270 0.51 -7.06 -15.88
C ALA A 270 2.03 -6.99 -15.68
N GLN A 271 2.49 -7.20 -14.44
CA GLN A 271 3.92 -7.29 -14.13
C GLN A 271 4.61 -8.43 -14.88
N LEU A 272 4.02 -9.63 -14.88
CA LEU A 272 4.56 -10.79 -15.59
C LEU A 272 4.59 -10.59 -17.11
N GLN A 273 3.54 -9.99 -17.70
CA GLN A 273 3.52 -9.68 -19.13
C GLN A 273 4.67 -8.76 -19.51
N PHE A 274 4.89 -7.71 -18.70
CA PHE A 274 6.00 -6.78 -18.92
C PHE A 274 7.37 -7.45 -18.71
N ALA A 275 7.55 -8.17 -17.60
CA ALA A 275 8.80 -8.85 -17.28
C ALA A 275 9.19 -9.90 -18.32
N ASN A 276 8.21 -10.53 -18.99
CA ASN A 276 8.42 -11.50 -20.07
C ASN A 276 8.54 -10.85 -21.47
N GLY A 277 8.56 -9.51 -21.56
CA GLY A 277 8.67 -8.79 -22.83
C GLY A 277 7.44 -8.92 -23.75
N GLN A 278 6.28 -9.27 -23.20
CA GLN A 278 5.02 -9.35 -23.94
C GLN A 278 4.43 -7.95 -24.19
N THR A 279 4.73 -7.01 -23.31
CA THR A 279 4.40 -5.59 -23.45
C THR A 279 5.68 -4.76 -23.43
N ALA A 280 5.66 -3.61 -24.12
CA ALA A 280 6.83 -2.74 -24.22
C ALA A 280 7.00 -1.83 -23.01
N MET A 281 5.89 -1.44 -22.40
CA MET A 281 5.83 -0.54 -21.25
C MET A 281 4.90 -1.10 -20.18
N TYR A 282 5.03 -0.60 -18.95
CA TYR A 282 4.21 -0.95 -17.79
C TYR A 282 4.00 0.26 -16.90
N PHE A 283 2.76 0.66 -16.71
CA PHE A 283 2.43 1.76 -15.82
C PHE A 283 2.20 1.25 -14.40
N ASN A 284 3.02 1.73 -13.47
CA ASN A 284 2.88 1.44 -12.04
C ASN A 284 3.65 2.49 -11.24
N GLY A 285 3.92 2.27 -9.96
CA GLY A 285 4.73 3.15 -9.14
C GLY A 285 6.14 2.61 -8.88
N CYS A 286 6.97 3.46 -8.31
CA CYS A 286 8.36 3.12 -7.98
C CYS A 286 8.49 1.97 -6.96
N TRP A 287 7.42 1.59 -6.25
CA TRP A 287 7.38 0.41 -5.37
C TRP A 287 7.58 -0.92 -6.12
N GLU A 288 7.35 -0.95 -7.43
CA GLU A 288 7.56 -2.17 -8.24
C GLU A 288 9.03 -2.47 -8.56
N ILE A 289 9.94 -1.53 -8.35
CA ILE A 289 11.38 -1.69 -8.65
C ILE A 289 11.93 -2.98 -8.02
N SER A 290 11.65 -3.22 -6.74
CA SER A 290 12.14 -4.40 -6.03
C SER A 290 11.52 -5.71 -6.53
N ASN A 291 10.33 -5.67 -7.11
CA ASN A 291 9.67 -6.83 -7.70
C ASN A 291 10.20 -7.13 -9.11
N LEU A 292 10.54 -6.11 -9.88
CA LEU A 292 11.11 -6.24 -11.21
C LEU A 292 12.60 -6.67 -11.18
N ASP A 293 13.33 -6.31 -10.12
CA ASP A 293 14.76 -6.63 -9.93
C ASP A 293 14.97 -8.01 -9.24
N LYS A 294 13.94 -8.84 -9.11
CA LYS A 294 14.09 -10.19 -8.54
C LYS A 294 15.03 -11.04 -9.41
N LYS A 295 15.91 -11.81 -8.76
CA LYS A 295 16.89 -12.72 -9.42
C LYS A 295 16.27 -13.72 -10.39
N GLU A 296 15.00 -14.04 -10.22
CA GLU A 296 14.25 -14.94 -11.11
C GLU A 296 14.02 -14.33 -12.49
N ASN A 297 14.05 -12.99 -12.59
CA ASN A 297 13.90 -12.21 -13.82
C ASN A 297 15.19 -11.47 -14.20
N ALA A 298 16.35 -11.84 -13.63
CA ALA A 298 17.60 -11.08 -13.75
C ALA A 298 18.07 -10.85 -15.20
N ALA A 299 17.75 -11.75 -16.13
CA ALA A 299 18.09 -11.58 -17.54
C ALA A 299 17.30 -10.46 -18.22
N GLU A 300 16.09 -10.17 -17.74
CA GLU A 300 15.22 -9.11 -18.25
C GLU A 300 15.39 -7.80 -17.47
N ALA A 301 15.77 -7.87 -16.19
CA ALA A 301 15.95 -6.69 -15.33
C ALA A 301 16.98 -5.69 -15.92
N GLU A 302 18.05 -6.17 -16.56
CA GLU A 302 19.05 -5.33 -17.24
C GLU A 302 18.44 -4.51 -18.41
N ASN A 303 17.34 -4.99 -18.97
CA ASN A 303 16.61 -4.34 -20.06
C ASN A 303 15.51 -3.41 -19.58
N ILE A 304 15.22 -3.37 -18.27
CA ILE A 304 14.19 -2.50 -17.72
C ILE A 304 14.79 -1.12 -17.37
N SER A 305 14.06 -0.09 -17.70
CA SER A 305 14.28 1.27 -17.25
C SER A 305 12.93 1.97 -17.07
N CYS A 306 12.92 3.22 -16.68
CA CYS A 306 11.69 3.97 -16.46
C CYS A 306 11.81 5.41 -16.92
N PHE A 307 10.67 6.05 -17.12
CA PHE A 307 10.55 7.48 -17.36
C PHE A 307 9.28 8.02 -16.70
N LEU A 308 9.23 9.32 -16.46
CA LEU A 308 8.01 10.02 -16.04
C LEU A 308 7.09 10.17 -17.26
N MET A 309 5.80 9.89 -17.09
CA MET A 309 4.84 10.00 -18.18
C MET A 309 4.80 11.46 -18.66
N PRO A 310 5.00 11.73 -19.95
CA PRO A 310 5.01 13.11 -20.45
C PRO A 310 3.67 13.80 -20.25
N ALA A 311 3.70 15.06 -19.84
CA ALA A 311 2.51 15.87 -19.71
C ALA A 311 1.84 16.11 -21.08
N VAL A 312 0.52 16.15 -21.10
CA VAL A 312 -0.28 16.48 -22.29
C VAL A 312 -0.03 17.94 -22.69
N ASN A 313 0.06 18.83 -21.70
CA ASN A 313 0.48 20.22 -21.90
C ASN A 313 1.88 20.39 -21.29
N GLU A 314 2.85 20.79 -22.13
CA GLU A 314 4.25 20.98 -21.72
C GLU A 314 4.43 21.97 -20.56
N GLU A 315 3.47 22.86 -20.32
CA GLU A 315 3.47 23.78 -19.16
C GLU A 315 3.52 23.02 -17.83
N TYR A 316 2.97 21.80 -17.80
CA TYR A 316 2.89 20.94 -16.62
C TYR A 316 3.89 19.78 -16.64
N ALA A 317 4.92 19.88 -17.46
CA ALA A 317 5.98 18.86 -17.50
C ALA A 317 6.63 18.69 -16.11
N GLY A 318 6.72 17.44 -15.67
CA GLY A 318 7.29 17.09 -14.35
C GLY A 318 6.27 17.13 -13.20
N VAL A 319 5.00 17.39 -13.46
CA VAL A 319 3.93 17.15 -12.48
C VAL A 319 3.57 15.67 -12.52
N GLU A 320 3.75 15.00 -11.39
CA GLU A 320 3.61 13.54 -11.29
C GLU A 320 2.66 13.16 -10.19
N VAL A 321 1.88 12.10 -10.43
CA VAL A 321 1.08 11.46 -9.39
C VAL A 321 2.00 10.79 -8.39
N GLY A 322 2.14 11.40 -7.24
CA GLY A 322 2.99 10.90 -6.17
C GLY A 322 2.76 11.64 -4.87
N SER A 323 3.07 10.99 -3.78
CA SER A 323 3.01 11.56 -2.44
C SER A 323 3.61 10.59 -1.42
N VAL A 324 3.32 10.84 -0.15
CA VAL A 324 3.41 9.83 0.90
C VAL A 324 2.56 8.62 0.49
N ASP A 325 3.18 7.46 0.48
CA ASP A 325 2.52 6.20 0.14
C ASP A 325 2.32 5.34 1.40
N THR A 326 3.41 4.89 1.99
CA THR A 326 3.38 4.05 3.18
C THR A 326 3.47 4.91 4.43
N SER A 327 2.50 4.77 5.30
CA SER A 327 2.47 5.42 6.62
C SER A 327 1.97 4.45 7.68
N TYR A 328 2.33 4.70 8.93
CA TYR A 328 1.87 3.90 10.05
C TYR A 328 1.19 4.80 11.09
N ALA A 329 -0.01 4.40 11.49
CA ALA A 329 -0.80 5.05 12.53
C ALA A 329 -0.93 4.14 13.76
N ILE A 330 -0.94 4.74 14.95
CA ILE A 330 -1.19 4.04 16.21
C ILE A 330 -2.70 4.06 16.47
N THR A 331 -3.29 2.91 16.75
CA THR A 331 -4.72 2.81 17.01
C THR A 331 -5.07 3.15 18.46
N LYS A 332 -6.34 3.45 18.71
CA LYS A 332 -6.84 3.67 20.09
C LYS A 332 -6.82 2.41 20.95
N ASN A 333 -6.73 1.22 20.35
CA ASN A 333 -6.59 -0.05 21.08
C ASN A 333 -5.18 -0.30 21.61
N CYS A 334 -4.18 0.46 21.12
CA CYS A 334 -2.82 0.35 21.59
C CYS A 334 -2.70 0.74 23.07
N LYS A 335 -2.29 -0.22 23.89
CA LYS A 335 -2.15 -0.02 25.34
C LYS A 335 -0.86 0.71 25.71
N ASN A 336 0.17 0.53 24.91
CA ASN A 336 1.49 1.11 25.16
C ASN A 336 1.89 2.02 23.99
N VAL A 337 1.29 3.21 23.93
CA VAL A 337 1.53 4.20 22.88
C VAL A 337 2.99 4.65 22.87
N ASP A 338 3.64 4.75 24.02
CA ASP A 338 5.05 5.16 24.11
C ASP A 338 5.98 4.13 23.44
N ALA A 339 5.70 2.84 23.62
CA ALA A 339 6.44 1.77 22.93
C ALA A 339 6.15 1.77 21.41
N ALA A 340 4.89 2.03 21.01
CA ALA A 340 4.53 2.14 19.59
C ALA A 340 5.26 3.32 18.93
N VAL A 341 5.31 4.48 19.56
CA VAL A 341 6.08 5.63 19.08
C VAL A 341 7.57 5.32 19.01
N ALA A 342 8.12 4.61 20.01
CA ALA A 342 9.52 4.20 20.00
C ALA A 342 9.83 3.27 18.80
N LEU A 343 8.93 2.35 18.45
CA LEU A 343 9.07 1.54 17.23
C LEU A 343 9.03 2.39 15.96
N LEU A 344 8.15 3.39 15.90
CA LEU A 344 8.06 4.28 14.74
C LEU A 344 9.28 5.21 14.59
N LYS A 345 10.02 5.44 15.66
CA LYS A 345 11.30 6.17 15.65
C LYS A 345 12.51 5.30 15.29
N TYR A 346 12.41 3.99 15.54
CA TYR A 346 13.47 3.00 15.35
C TYR A 346 13.72 2.70 13.87
#